data_4df8106ab0a362b65eba9a1f7f683233
#
_entry.id   4df8106ab0a362b65eba9a1f7f683233
#
_cell.length_a   1.000
_cell.length_b   1.000
_cell.length_c   1.000
_cell.angle_alpha   90.00
_cell.angle_beta   90.00
_cell.angle_gamma   90.00
#
_symmetry.space_group_name_H-M   'P 1'
#
loop_
_entity.id
_entity.type
_entity.pdbx_description
1 polymer ?
#
loop_
_entity_poly.entity_id
_entity_poly.type
_entity_poly.pdbx_seq_one_letter_code
_entity_poly.pdbx_strand_id
1 'polypeptide(L)'
;MKRKFKSGLALLTVLAMGMSLAGCGGSGDTTAAEEGALTNNGNYIFATGGTSGTYYPLGGAMATIINGAVEGTNITVQSTGASKENIMLVSKGEADYAIVQNDVLDYADKGIQLFEGEKITGVSTVASIYPEIVQLVVGADSGIKTVADLKGKRVSIGDAGSGVEANALQVLEAYGMTVDDVNVSRLSFKESGNAFKDNQLDPFFVTAGVPNTAIVELAVTRPVQLLNIDGAEAEKLVADYPFYTTIAIPKDVYGTPEDISTIAVRAIIVSRADLNETEVYNFTKALYENLPTLGEAHAKGKEILLEQATDGVTVALHPGAAKYFSEVGVG
;
A
#
# COMPACT_ATOMS: atom_id res chain seq x y z
N MET A 1 11.66 -5.99 66.45
CA MET A 1 11.17 -4.99 67.38
C MET A 1 9.78 -4.52 66.97
N LYS A 2 8.82 -4.78 67.83
CA LYS A 2 7.40 -4.47 67.69
C LYS A 2 7.17 -2.98 67.91
N ARG A 3 6.27 -2.35 67.17
CA ARG A 3 5.31 -1.40 67.77
C ARG A 3 4.06 -1.25 66.89
N LYS A 4 2.96 -1.62 67.51
CA LYS A 4 1.56 -1.40 67.16
C LYS A 4 1.12 0.01 67.65
N PHE A 5 -0.01 0.43 67.15
CA PHE A 5 -1.11 1.20 67.80
C PHE A 5 -1.60 2.31 66.89
N LYS A 6 -2.82 2.73 66.75
CA LYS A 6 -4.20 2.30 67.14
C LYS A 6 -5.14 3.16 66.32
N SER A 7 -6.19 2.62 65.76
CA SER A 7 -7.63 2.87 65.96
C SER A 7 -8.05 4.29 66.34
N GLY A 8 -8.98 4.85 65.58
CA GLY A 8 -9.84 5.95 65.94
C GLY A 8 -11.13 5.93 65.12
N LEU A 9 -12.22 5.47 65.72
CA LEU A 9 -13.59 5.31 65.25
C LEU A 9 -14.44 6.46 65.85
N ALA A 10 -15.26 7.14 65.05
CA ALA A 10 -16.45 7.90 65.44
C ALA A 10 -17.22 8.33 64.19
N LEU A 11 -18.31 7.81 63.85
CA LEU A 11 -19.69 7.75 64.36
C LEU A 11 -20.57 8.92 63.91
N LEU A 12 -21.52 8.57 63.05
CA LEU A 12 -22.91 9.04 62.82
C LEU A 12 -23.25 10.54 62.84
N THR A 13 -23.95 10.99 61.83
CA THR A 13 -25.33 11.49 61.96
C THR A 13 -26.12 11.35 60.63
N VAL A 14 -27.26 10.69 60.77
CA VAL A 14 -28.41 10.60 59.87
C VAL A 14 -29.25 11.85 59.98
N LEU A 15 -29.71 12.42 58.88
CA LEU A 15 -31.05 13.06 58.89
C LEU A 15 -31.70 13.00 57.54
N ALA A 16 -32.94 12.63 57.51
CA ALA A 16 -33.80 12.17 56.45
C ALA A 16 -34.67 13.30 55.87
N MET A 17 -35.28 12.90 54.74
CA MET A 17 -36.58 13.31 54.20
C MET A 17 -36.71 14.59 53.38
N GLY A 18 -37.17 14.37 52.18
CA GLY A 18 -37.85 15.31 51.32
C GLY A 18 -38.24 14.68 49.98
N MET A 19 -39.37 13.92 50.00
CA MET A 19 -40.06 13.51 48.73
C MET A 19 -40.69 14.71 48.07
N SER A 20 -40.52 14.85 46.78
CA SER A 20 -41.51 15.47 45.88
C SER A 20 -41.50 14.76 44.54
N LEU A 21 -42.62 14.05 44.27
CA LEU A 21 -42.99 13.58 42.92
C LEU A 21 -43.42 14.80 42.09
N ALA A 22 -43.03 14.86 40.84
CA ALA A 22 -43.91 14.98 39.67
C ALA A 22 -43.14 15.40 38.44
N GLY A 23 -43.43 14.76 37.30
CA GLY A 23 -43.18 15.33 35.99
C GLY A 23 -42.64 14.33 34.97
N CYS A 24 -43.55 13.57 34.34
CA CYS A 24 -43.30 12.92 33.05
C CYS A 24 -42.84 13.93 32.01
N GLY A 25 -41.78 13.61 31.29
CA GLY A 25 -41.30 14.30 30.10
C GLY A 25 -40.21 13.46 29.49
N GLY A 26 -40.59 12.49 28.63
CA GLY A 26 -39.62 11.76 27.82
C GLY A 26 -38.98 12.71 26.83
N SER A 27 -37.70 12.90 26.97
CA SER A 27 -36.83 13.37 25.91
C SER A 27 -35.71 12.33 25.87
N GLY A 28 -35.73 11.53 24.84
CA GLY A 28 -34.60 10.66 24.50
C GLY A 28 -33.38 11.58 24.29
N ASP A 29 -32.50 11.61 25.25
CA ASP A 29 -31.11 11.99 25.00
C ASP A 29 -30.52 10.90 24.08
N THR A 30 -30.72 11.09 22.77
CA THR A 30 -29.73 10.64 21.83
C THR A 30 -28.48 11.44 22.18
N THR A 31 -27.56 10.80 22.90
CA THR A 31 -26.17 11.25 22.95
C THR A 31 -25.73 11.44 21.53
N ALA A 32 -25.72 12.70 21.07
CA ALA A 32 -24.96 13.07 19.88
C ALA A 32 -23.56 12.52 20.14
N ALA A 33 -23.13 11.62 19.28
CA ALA A 33 -21.72 11.21 19.23
C ALA A 33 -20.93 12.53 19.18
N GLU A 34 -19.95 12.69 20.05
CA GLU A 34 -19.05 13.85 20.02
C GLU A 34 -18.42 13.89 18.61
N GLU A 35 -18.97 14.75 17.74
CA GLU A 35 -18.28 15.15 16.54
C GLU A 35 -16.98 15.80 16.98
N GLY A 36 -15.85 15.09 16.84
CA GLY A 36 -14.62 15.82 16.81
C GLY A 36 -13.35 15.29 17.45
N ALA A 37 -13.34 14.20 18.20
CA ALA A 37 -12.03 13.67 18.65
C ALA A 37 -11.34 12.89 17.53
N LEU A 38 -10.18 13.38 17.09
CA LEU A 38 -9.37 12.68 16.08
C LEU A 38 -8.81 11.36 16.64
N THR A 39 -8.85 10.29 15.86
CA THR A 39 -8.20 9.02 16.18
C THR A 39 -6.72 9.29 16.46
N ASN A 40 -6.15 8.66 17.50
CA ASN A 40 -4.76 8.86 17.91
C ASN A 40 -4.35 10.34 18.10
N ASN A 41 -5.30 11.22 18.47
CA ASN A 41 -5.10 12.67 18.56
C ASN A 41 -4.53 13.29 17.28
N GLY A 42 -4.92 12.78 16.11
CA GLY A 42 -4.47 13.26 14.81
C GLY A 42 -3.08 12.77 14.38
N ASN A 43 -2.45 11.86 15.13
CA ASN A 43 -1.17 11.27 14.74
C ASN A 43 -1.40 9.94 14.03
N TYR A 44 -0.99 9.86 12.77
CA TYR A 44 -1.22 8.70 11.91
C TYR A 44 0.09 8.14 11.38
N ILE A 45 0.14 6.81 11.24
CA ILE A 45 1.22 6.10 10.57
C ILE A 45 0.77 5.74 9.15
N PHE A 46 1.57 6.13 8.17
CA PHE A 46 1.39 5.78 6.77
C PHE A 46 2.44 4.77 6.33
N ALA A 47 2.08 3.50 6.27
CA ALA A 47 2.95 2.41 5.87
C ALA A 47 3.15 2.43 4.34
N THR A 48 4.38 2.27 3.89
CA THR A 48 4.75 2.44 2.48
C THR A 48 5.49 1.20 1.93
N GLY A 49 6.77 1.30 1.64
CA GLY A 49 7.62 0.21 1.15
C GLY A 49 9.08 0.54 1.34
N GLY A 50 9.95 -0.20 0.70
CA GLY A 50 11.39 0.06 0.73
C GLY A 50 11.73 1.46 0.17
N THR A 51 12.76 2.09 0.74
CA THR A 51 13.12 3.49 0.43
C THR A 51 13.56 3.75 -1.01
N SER A 52 13.93 2.72 -1.75
CA SER A 52 14.26 2.79 -3.20
C SER A 52 13.08 2.45 -4.12
N GLY A 53 11.91 2.13 -3.54
CA GLY A 53 10.64 1.96 -4.25
C GLY A 53 9.90 3.28 -4.42
N THR A 54 8.74 3.23 -5.08
CA THR A 54 7.89 4.40 -5.33
C THR A 54 7.07 4.80 -4.10
N TYR A 55 6.60 3.85 -3.30
CA TYR A 55 5.69 4.11 -2.18
C TYR A 55 6.27 5.06 -1.14
N TYR A 56 7.54 4.86 -0.75
CA TYR A 56 8.13 5.65 0.33
C TYR A 56 8.28 7.15 -0.02
N PRO A 57 8.93 7.55 -1.14
CA PRO A 57 9.06 8.96 -1.49
C PRO A 57 7.71 9.60 -1.87
N LEU A 58 6.81 8.88 -2.55
CA LEU A 58 5.48 9.38 -2.89
C LEU A 58 4.62 9.57 -1.63
N GLY A 59 4.62 8.59 -0.71
CA GLY A 59 3.94 8.67 0.57
C GLY A 59 4.47 9.83 1.43
N GLY A 60 5.77 10.10 1.39
CA GLY A 60 6.38 11.25 2.04
C GLY A 60 5.87 12.59 1.50
N ALA A 61 5.74 12.70 0.17
CA ALA A 61 5.16 13.88 -0.46
C ALA A 61 3.67 14.06 -0.11
N MET A 62 2.88 12.96 -0.15
CA MET A 62 1.47 12.96 0.27
C MET A 62 1.32 13.40 1.74
N ALA A 63 2.09 12.80 2.65
CA ALA A 63 2.06 13.13 4.07
C ALA A 63 2.37 14.60 4.31
N THR A 64 3.37 15.15 3.63
CA THR A 64 3.73 16.57 3.73
C THR A 64 2.57 17.49 3.32
N ILE A 65 1.92 17.17 2.20
CA ILE A 65 0.79 17.94 1.68
C ILE A 65 -0.40 17.86 2.63
N ILE A 66 -0.76 16.66 3.08
CA ILE A 66 -1.93 16.43 3.93
C ILE A 66 -1.71 17.09 5.30
N ASN A 67 -0.53 16.96 5.90
CA ASN A 67 -0.18 17.63 7.16
C ASN A 67 -0.27 19.15 7.05
N GLY A 68 0.01 19.73 5.89
CA GLY A 68 -0.14 21.17 5.65
C GLY A 68 -1.57 21.62 5.38
N ALA A 69 -2.42 20.74 4.86
CA ALA A 69 -3.78 21.05 4.44
C ALA A 69 -4.85 20.76 5.50
N VAL A 70 -4.59 19.81 6.42
CA VAL A 70 -5.56 19.35 7.43
C VAL A 70 -5.05 19.71 8.82
N GLU A 71 -5.70 20.69 9.45
CA GLU A 71 -5.34 21.14 10.80
C GLU A 71 -5.47 19.98 11.82
N GLY A 72 -4.50 19.87 12.72
CA GLY A 72 -4.47 18.83 13.76
C GLY A 72 -4.03 17.45 13.26
N THR A 73 -3.67 17.33 11.98
CA THR A 73 -3.18 16.06 11.38
C THR A 73 -1.67 16.03 11.31
N ASN A 74 -1.09 14.90 11.72
CA ASN A 74 0.35 14.62 11.67
C ASN A 74 0.59 13.19 11.18
N ILE A 75 0.80 13.04 9.88
CA ILE A 75 1.09 11.76 9.24
C ILE A 75 2.60 11.53 9.22
N THR A 76 3.04 10.39 9.76
CA THR A 76 4.44 9.93 9.71
C THR A 76 4.54 8.74 8.78
N VAL A 77 5.49 8.78 7.85
CA VAL A 77 5.73 7.72 6.86
C VAL A 77 6.63 6.64 7.43
N GLN A 78 6.24 5.38 7.27
CA GLN A 78 7.00 4.21 7.67
C GLN A 78 7.45 3.40 6.45
N SER A 79 8.74 3.04 6.40
CA SER A 79 9.27 2.06 5.44
C SER A 79 8.96 0.63 5.90
N THR A 80 8.53 -0.23 4.99
CA THR A 80 8.09 -1.61 5.24
C THR A 80 8.51 -2.55 4.11
N GLY A 81 8.20 -3.83 4.24
CA GLY A 81 8.29 -4.84 3.16
C GLY A 81 7.11 -4.78 2.16
N ALA A 82 6.35 -3.70 2.13
CA ALA A 82 5.23 -3.41 1.22
C ALA A 82 3.94 -4.23 1.50
N SER A 83 3.23 -4.67 0.44
CA SER A 83 1.77 -4.89 0.46
C SER A 83 1.25 -5.80 1.55
N LYS A 84 1.78 -7.01 1.74
CA LYS A 84 1.28 -7.93 2.79
C LYS A 84 1.55 -7.39 4.19
N GLU A 85 2.76 -6.89 4.44
CA GLU A 85 3.10 -6.29 5.73
C GLU A 85 2.19 -5.09 6.03
N ASN A 86 1.98 -4.22 5.04
CA ASN A 86 1.13 -3.04 5.17
C ASN A 86 -0.32 -3.39 5.51
N ILE A 87 -0.90 -4.37 4.82
CA ILE A 87 -2.25 -4.85 5.09
C ILE A 87 -2.35 -5.40 6.52
N MET A 88 -1.34 -6.15 6.96
CA MET A 88 -1.30 -6.69 8.32
C MET A 88 -1.14 -5.59 9.38
N LEU A 89 -0.31 -4.57 9.13
CA LEU A 89 -0.15 -3.42 10.04
C LEU A 89 -1.46 -2.64 10.17
N VAL A 90 -2.14 -2.36 9.05
CA VAL A 90 -3.43 -1.66 9.04
C VAL A 90 -4.51 -2.47 9.75
N SER A 91 -4.62 -3.77 9.44
CA SER A 91 -5.64 -4.65 10.05
C SER A 91 -5.50 -4.80 11.57
N LYS A 92 -4.27 -4.67 12.10
CA LYS A 92 -3.97 -4.73 13.53
C LYS A 92 -4.02 -3.36 14.22
N GLY A 93 -4.22 -2.27 13.48
CA GLY A 93 -4.15 -0.91 13.99
C GLY A 93 -2.74 -0.44 14.33
N GLU A 94 -1.71 -1.09 13.79
CA GLU A 94 -0.30 -0.71 13.92
C GLU A 94 0.12 0.34 12.87
N ALA A 95 -0.68 0.50 11.81
CA ALA A 95 -0.65 1.62 10.88
C ALA A 95 -2.09 2.08 10.59
N ASP A 96 -2.27 3.35 10.28
CA ASP A 96 -3.59 3.93 10.03
C ASP A 96 -3.92 3.96 8.54
N TYR A 97 -2.92 4.24 7.71
CA TYR A 97 -2.98 4.24 6.26
C TYR A 97 -1.83 3.42 5.68
N ALA A 98 -2.01 2.92 4.47
CA ALA A 98 -0.93 2.28 3.74
C ALA A 98 -1.07 2.43 2.22
N ILE A 99 0.05 2.26 1.48
CA ILE A 99 0.02 2.01 0.03
C ILE A 99 0.25 0.52 -0.17
N VAL A 100 -0.61 -0.11 -0.97
CA VAL A 100 -0.57 -1.54 -1.30
C VAL A 100 -0.94 -1.76 -2.77
N GLN A 101 -0.68 -2.96 -3.29
CA GLN A 101 -1.22 -3.37 -4.58
C GLN A 101 -2.67 -3.81 -4.44
N ASN A 102 -3.49 -3.52 -5.45
CA ASN A 102 -4.92 -3.86 -5.45
C ASN A 102 -5.18 -5.37 -5.49
N ASP A 103 -4.36 -6.15 -6.21
CA ASP A 103 -4.40 -7.60 -6.24
C ASP A 103 -4.11 -8.21 -4.86
N VAL A 104 -3.08 -7.72 -4.16
CA VAL A 104 -2.70 -8.19 -2.82
C VAL A 104 -3.78 -7.88 -1.78
N LEU A 105 -4.45 -6.73 -1.89
CA LEU A 105 -5.60 -6.42 -1.03
C LEU A 105 -6.76 -7.38 -1.27
N ASP A 106 -7.07 -7.70 -2.52
CA ASP A 106 -8.09 -8.68 -2.89
C ASP A 106 -7.77 -10.08 -2.35
N TYR A 107 -6.50 -10.50 -2.46
CA TYR A 107 -6.05 -11.77 -1.89
C TYR A 107 -6.22 -11.81 -0.38
N ALA A 108 -5.96 -10.71 0.31
CA ALA A 108 -6.14 -10.59 1.76
C ALA A 108 -7.62 -10.67 2.14
N ASP A 109 -8.51 -9.96 1.43
CA ASP A 109 -9.95 -10.01 1.70
C ASP A 109 -10.55 -11.40 1.44
N LYS A 110 -10.00 -12.13 0.47
CA LYS A 110 -10.47 -13.49 0.13
C LYS A 110 -9.77 -14.60 0.93
N GLY A 111 -8.61 -14.34 1.54
CA GLY A 111 -7.78 -15.34 2.23
C GLY A 111 -7.15 -16.34 1.26
N ILE A 112 -6.61 -15.87 0.14
CA ILE A 112 -5.98 -16.67 -0.92
C ILE A 112 -4.56 -16.19 -1.21
N GLN A 113 -3.81 -16.92 -2.03
CA GLN A 113 -2.44 -16.58 -2.44
C GLN A 113 -1.53 -16.30 -1.22
N LEU A 114 -0.95 -15.11 -1.11
CA LEU A 114 -0.10 -14.72 0.02
C LEU A 114 -0.79 -14.82 1.40
N PHE A 115 -2.12 -14.93 1.43
CA PHE A 115 -2.94 -15.01 2.65
C PHE A 115 -3.72 -16.33 2.74
N GLU A 116 -3.23 -17.40 2.09
CA GLU A 116 -3.94 -18.66 2.02
C GLU A 116 -4.35 -19.18 3.41
N GLY A 117 -5.67 -19.37 3.58
CA GLY A 117 -6.29 -19.80 4.84
C GLY A 117 -6.53 -18.69 5.86
N GLU A 118 -6.13 -17.45 5.60
CA GLU A 118 -6.29 -16.32 6.52
C GLU A 118 -6.94 -15.11 5.82
N LYS A 119 -8.26 -14.96 5.96
CA LYS A 119 -8.97 -13.78 5.50
C LYS A 119 -8.67 -12.59 6.41
N ILE A 120 -8.21 -11.48 5.83
CA ILE A 120 -7.94 -10.25 6.57
C ILE A 120 -9.16 -9.33 6.50
N THR A 121 -9.50 -8.74 7.63
CA THR A 121 -10.59 -7.76 7.78
C THR A 121 -10.07 -6.49 8.43
N GLY A 122 -10.91 -5.45 8.51
CA GLY A 122 -10.53 -4.19 9.16
C GLY A 122 -9.72 -3.24 8.27
N VAL A 123 -9.63 -3.52 6.98
CA VAL A 123 -8.98 -2.68 5.97
C VAL A 123 -10.03 -2.21 4.96
N SER A 124 -10.02 -0.94 4.60
CA SER A 124 -10.87 -0.34 3.57
C SER A 124 -10.02 0.38 2.54
N THR A 125 -10.49 0.46 1.31
CA THR A 125 -9.83 1.22 0.25
C THR A 125 -10.10 2.71 0.44
N VAL A 126 -9.08 3.54 0.25
CA VAL A 126 -9.22 5.00 0.18
C VAL A 126 -9.26 5.45 -1.27
N ALA A 127 -8.27 5.07 -2.07
CA ALA A 127 -8.19 5.46 -3.47
C ALA A 127 -7.27 4.56 -4.29
N SER A 128 -7.56 4.42 -5.58
CA SER A 128 -6.61 3.96 -6.58
C SER A 128 -5.73 5.12 -7.03
N ILE A 129 -4.41 4.90 -7.19
CA ILE A 129 -3.50 6.03 -7.42
C ILE A 129 -2.75 5.98 -8.77
N TYR A 130 -1.95 4.96 -9.05
CA TYR A 130 -1.22 4.87 -10.32
C TYR A 130 -0.96 3.41 -10.69
N PRO A 131 -0.67 3.11 -11.99
CA PRO A 131 -0.30 1.76 -12.40
C PRO A 131 1.09 1.38 -11.91
N GLU A 132 1.22 0.20 -11.32
CA GLU A 132 2.48 -0.43 -10.94
C GLU A 132 2.91 -1.44 -11.97
N ILE A 133 4.02 -1.15 -12.62
CA ILE A 133 4.48 -1.87 -13.80
C ILE A 133 5.46 -2.95 -13.38
N VAL A 134 5.21 -4.18 -13.82
CA VAL A 134 6.14 -5.30 -13.63
C VAL A 134 7.31 -5.15 -14.58
N GLN A 135 8.51 -5.05 -14.02
CA GLN A 135 9.77 -4.82 -14.72
C GLN A 135 10.73 -5.96 -14.43
N LEU A 136 11.06 -6.75 -15.43
CA LEU A 136 12.04 -7.84 -15.30
C LEU A 136 13.39 -7.35 -15.80
N VAL A 137 14.31 -7.11 -14.88
CA VAL A 137 15.62 -6.50 -15.11
C VAL A 137 16.68 -7.57 -15.29
N VAL A 138 17.48 -7.48 -16.34
CA VAL A 138 18.60 -8.38 -16.66
C VAL A 138 19.85 -7.59 -17.05
N GLY A 139 21.01 -8.22 -16.97
CA GLY A 139 22.24 -7.63 -17.55
C GLY A 139 22.16 -7.61 -19.08
N ALA A 140 22.56 -6.49 -19.70
CA ALA A 140 22.54 -6.36 -21.14
C ALA A 140 23.42 -7.41 -21.86
N ASP A 141 24.42 -7.92 -21.17
CA ASP A 141 25.36 -8.97 -21.64
C ASP A 141 25.07 -10.36 -21.08
N SER A 142 23.97 -10.55 -20.34
CA SER A 142 23.64 -11.81 -19.63
C SER A 142 23.29 -12.97 -20.58
N GLY A 143 22.88 -12.66 -21.81
CA GLY A 143 22.33 -13.65 -22.74
C GLY A 143 20.91 -14.10 -22.43
N ILE A 144 20.28 -13.58 -21.36
CA ILE A 144 18.87 -13.82 -21.00
C ILE A 144 18.02 -12.89 -21.87
N LYS A 145 17.10 -13.45 -22.66
CA LYS A 145 16.30 -12.70 -23.64
C LYS A 145 14.80 -12.82 -23.41
N THR A 146 14.37 -13.86 -22.72
CA THR A 146 12.96 -14.15 -22.48
C THR A 146 12.75 -14.59 -21.04
N VAL A 147 11.51 -14.59 -20.57
CA VAL A 147 11.15 -15.12 -19.23
C VAL A 147 11.52 -16.61 -19.12
N ALA A 148 11.41 -17.39 -20.20
CA ALA A 148 11.78 -18.81 -20.20
C ALA A 148 13.27 -19.07 -19.92
N ASP A 149 14.15 -18.11 -20.22
CA ASP A 149 15.59 -18.21 -19.95
C ASP A 149 15.93 -18.07 -18.46
N LEU A 150 14.95 -17.77 -17.59
CA LEU A 150 15.13 -17.68 -16.14
C LEU A 150 15.40 -19.03 -15.49
N LYS A 151 15.08 -20.14 -16.16
CA LYS A 151 15.26 -21.49 -15.62
C LYS A 151 16.71 -21.73 -15.18
N GLY A 152 16.89 -22.11 -13.92
CA GLY A 152 18.18 -22.34 -13.28
C GLY A 152 18.96 -21.06 -12.91
N LYS A 153 18.42 -19.85 -13.17
CA LYS A 153 19.07 -18.57 -12.84
C LYS A 153 18.83 -18.19 -11.36
N ARG A 154 19.69 -17.32 -10.84
CA ARG A 154 19.57 -16.72 -9.52
C ARG A 154 18.67 -15.49 -9.64
N VAL A 155 17.41 -15.63 -9.22
CA VAL A 155 16.35 -14.63 -9.45
C VAL A 155 15.92 -13.98 -8.14
N SER A 156 15.91 -12.65 -8.06
CA SER A 156 15.21 -11.98 -6.98
C SER A 156 13.76 -11.70 -7.37
N ILE A 157 12.83 -12.15 -6.53
CA ILE A 157 11.38 -12.01 -6.73
C ILE A 157 10.77 -10.91 -5.84
N GLY A 158 11.59 -10.01 -5.26
CA GLY A 158 11.15 -8.97 -4.34
C GLY A 158 11.23 -9.41 -2.88
N ASP A 159 10.88 -8.50 -1.96
CA ASP A 159 10.81 -8.79 -0.53
C ASP A 159 9.79 -9.90 -0.23
N ALA A 160 10.05 -10.68 0.81
CA ALA A 160 9.11 -11.71 1.26
C ALA A 160 7.74 -11.07 1.64
N GLY A 161 6.66 -11.57 1.04
CA GLY A 161 5.32 -11.05 1.25
C GLY A 161 5.03 -9.73 0.52
N SER A 162 5.95 -9.25 -0.33
CA SER A 162 5.66 -8.09 -1.18
C SER A 162 4.71 -8.45 -2.32
N GLY A 163 4.03 -7.43 -2.89
CA GLY A 163 3.28 -7.64 -4.12
C GLY A 163 4.17 -8.04 -5.31
N VAL A 164 5.45 -7.62 -5.29
CA VAL A 164 6.44 -8.05 -6.29
C VAL A 164 6.65 -9.56 -6.26
N GLU A 165 6.70 -10.17 -5.06
CA GLU A 165 6.78 -11.63 -4.94
C GLU A 165 5.56 -12.30 -5.57
N ALA A 166 4.35 -11.81 -5.29
CA ALA A 166 3.13 -12.36 -5.88
C ALA A 166 3.17 -12.28 -7.42
N ASN A 167 3.49 -11.10 -7.95
CA ASN A 167 3.54 -10.89 -9.40
C ASN A 167 4.64 -11.74 -10.07
N ALA A 168 5.83 -11.83 -9.48
CA ALA A 168 6.93 -12.65 -10.00
C ALA A 168 6.56 -14.14 -10.06
N LEU A 169 5.92 -14.67 -9.01
CA LEU A 169 5.47 -16.06 -8.97
C LEU A 169 4.41 -16.33 -10.05
N GLN A 170 3.45 -15.42 -10.23
CA GLN A 170 2.41 -15.53 -11.25
C GLN A 170 2.98 -15.41 -12.67
N VAL A 171 3.98 -14.56 -12.89
CA VAL A 171 4.70 -14.51 -14.16
C VAL A 171 5.42 -15.82 -14.42
N LEU A 172 6.17 -16.36 -13.46
CA LEU A 172 6.83 -17.66 -13.63
C LEU A 172 5.82 -18.77 -13.97
N GLU A 173 4.70 -18.82 -13.26
CA GLU A 173 3.62 -19.79 -13.51
C GLU A 173 3.04 -19.66 -14.91
N ALA A 174 2.76 -18.44 -15.38
CA ALA A 174 2.23 -18.18 -16.71
C ALA A 174 3.16 -18.71 -17.81
N TYR A 175 4.48 -18.63 -17.58
CA TYR A 175 5.51 -19.18 -18.49
C TYR A 175 5.87 -20.64 -18.20
N GLY A 176 5.02 -21.37 -17.44
CA GLY A 176 5.16 -22.80 -17.18
C GLY A 176 6.31 -23.16 -16.23
N MET A 177 6.75 -22.22 -15.40
CA MET A 177 7.78 -22.42 -14.39
C MET A 177 7.19 -22.35 -12.97
N THR A 178 7.87 -22.98 -12.05
CA THR A 178 7.61 -22.89 -10.61
C THR A 178 8.79 -22.23 -9.91
N VAL A 179 8.63 -21.94 -8.64
CA VAL A 179 9.70 -21.42 -7.78
C VAL A 179 10.93 -22.35 -7.74
N ASP A 180 10.71 -23.66 -7.93
CA ASP A 180 11.78 -24.68 -7.91
C ASP A 180 12.61 -24.72 -9.21
N ASP A 181 12.11 -24.10 -10.29
CA ASP A 181 12.84 -23.98 -11.55
C ASP A 181 13.91 -22.89 -11.54
N VAL A 182 13.94 -22.03 -10.52
CA VAL A 182 14.88 -20.92 -10.36
C VAL A 182 15.53 -20.91 -8.97
N ASN A 183 16.71 -20.30 -8.84
CA ASN A 183 17.34 -20.13 -7.53
C ASN A 183 16.85 -18.80 -6.93
N VAL A 184 15.78 -18.86 -6.12
CA VAL A 184 15.07 -17.70 -5.60
C VAL A 184 15.84 -16.99 -4.50
N SER A 185 15.88 -15.65 -4.60
CA SER A 185 16.20 -14.73 -3.51
C SER A 185 15.01 -13.80 -3.26
N ARG A 186 14.76 -13.44 -2.01
CA ARG A 186 13.74 -12.47 -1.59
C ARG A 186 14.44 -11.26 -1.03
N LEU A 187 14.59 -10.24 -1.86
CA LEU A 187 15.41 -9.07 -1.59
C LEU A 187 14.64 -7.81 -1.97
N SER A 188 14.83 -6.75 -1.20
CA SER A 188 14.37 -5.41 -1.56
C SER A 188 15.00 -4.94 -2.88
N PHE A 189 14.46 -3.92 -3.51
CA PHE A 189 15.01 -3.39 -4.78
C PHE A 189 16.47 -2.94 -4.61
N LYS A 190 16.80 -2.33 -3.46
CA LYS A 190 18.16 -1.91 -3.15
C LYS A 190 19.11 -3.10 -3.01
N GLU A 191 18.70 -4.12 -2.27
CA GLU A 191 19.50 -5.33 -2.09
C GLU A 191 19.65 -6.11 -3.39
N SER A 192 18.58 -6.21 -4.18
CA SER A 192 18.61 -6.81 -5.52
C SER A 192 19.60 -6.09 -6.43
N GLY A 193 19.56 -4.75 -6.47
CA GLY A 193 20.52 -3.94 -7.22
C GLY A 193 21.98 -4.15 -6.78
N ASN A 194 22.24 -4.26 -5.48
CA ASN A 194 23.57 -4.55 -4.94
C ASN A 194 24.04 -5.97 -5.29
N ALA A 195 23.19 -6.98 -5.04
CA ALA A 195 23.51 -8.38 -5.38
C ALA A 195 23.74 -8.55 -6.88
N PHE A 196 23.00 -7.83 -7.73
CA PHE A 196 23.19 -7.79 -9.17
C PHE A 196 24.55 -7.17 -9.55
N LYS A 197 24.94 -6.04 -8.96
CA LYS A 197 26.26 -5.41 -9.14
C LYS A 197 27.40 -6.38 -8.79
N ASP A 198 27.22 -7.12 -7.71
CA ASP A 198 28.21 -8.07 -7.19
C ASP A 198 28.20 -9.44 -7.91
N ASN A 199 27.47 -9.58 -9.02
CA ASN A 199 27.27 -10.83 -9.76
C ASN A 199 26.73 -12.00 -8.90
N GLN A 200 25.99 -11.69 -7.86
CA GLN A 200 25.31 -12.66 -7.00
C GLN A 200 23.88 -12.96 -7.47
N LEU A 201 23.37 -12.16 -8.40
CA LEU A 201 22.04 -12.23 -8.97
C LEU A 201 22.11 -12.12 -10.48
N ASP A 202 21.23 -12.84 -11.21
CA ASP A 202 21.18 -12.81 -12.68
C ASP A 202 20.04 -11.87 -13.16
N PRO A 203 18.74 -12.14 -12.91
CA PRO A 203 17.64 -11.19 -13.07
C PRO A 203 17.03 -10.80 -11.72
N PHE A 204 16.24 -9.72 -11.72
CA PHE A 204 15.36 -9.39 -10.62
C PHE A 204 14.07 -8.72 -11.09
N PHE A 205 12.99 -8.99 -10.36
CA PHE A 205 11.70 -8.36 -10.59
C PHE A 205 11.58 -7.06 -9.79
N VAL A 206 10.91 -6.08 -10.40
CA VAL A 206 10.47 -4.84 -9.79
C VAL A 206 9.01 -4.62 -10.21
N THR A 207 8.08 -4.49 -9.28
CA THR A 207 6.73 -3.97 -9.56
C THR A 207 6.62 -2.62 -8.87
N ALA A 208 6.60 -1.55 -9.67
CA ALA A 208 6.67 -0.19 -9.16
C ALA A 208 6.27 0.83 -10.24
N GLY A 209 6.21 2.09 -9.86
CA GLY A 209 6.14 3.19 -10.82
C GLY A 209 7.39 3.23 -11.72
N VAL A 210 7.21 3.69 -12.94
CA VAL A 210 8.27 3.86 -13.96
C VAL A 210 8.52 5.37 -14.18
N PRO A 211 9.78 5.85 -14.21
CA PRO A 211 11.02 5.13 -13.94
C PRO A 211 11.18 4.77 -12.46
N ASN A 212 11.79 3.61 -12.18
CA ASN A 212 12.12 3.21 -10.81
C ASN A 212 13.56 3.63 -10.46
N THR A 213 13.75 4.22 -9.29
CA THR A 213 15.05 4.78 -8.85
C THR A 213 16.14 3.71 -8.78
N ALA A 214 15.83 2.50 -8.28
CA ALA A 214 16.83 1.43 -8.16
C ALA A 214 17.35 0.98 -9.54
N ILE A 215 16.48 0.94 -10.56
CA ILE A 215 16.88 0.59 -11.94
C ILE A 215 17.72 1.72 -12.54
N VAL A 216 17.31 2.97 -12.37
CA VAL A 216 18.05 4.13 -12.89
C VAL A 216 19.45 4.20 -12.28
N GLU A 217 19.59 4.09 -10.96
CA GLU A 217 20.88 4.08 -10.28
C GLU A 217 21.77 2.90 -10.69
N LEU A 218 21.16 1.73 -10.91
CA LEU A 218 21.87 0.55 -11.38
C LEU A 218 22.41 0.75 -12.81
N ALA A 219 21.60 1.30 -13.71
CA ALA A 219 21.96 1.53 -15.11
C ALA A 219 23.17 2.45 -15.30
N VAL A 220 23.40 3.37 -14.33
CA VAL A 220 24.60 4.24 -14.34
C VAL A 220 25.89 3.43 -14.16
N THR A 221 25.86 2.34 -13.41
CA THR A 221 27.06 1.57 -13.03
C THR A 221 27.21 0.26 -13.78
N ARG A 222 26.12 -0.28 -14.30
CA ARG A 222 26.09 -1.55 -15.04
C ARG A 222 25.02 -1.51 -16.12
N PRO A 223 25.34 -1.84 -17.37
CA PRO A 223 24.36 -1.91 -18.44
C PRO A 223 23.27 -2.94 -18.11
N VAL A 224 22.03 -2.50 -18.09
CA VAL A 224 20.84 -3.34 -17.88
C VAL A 224 19.89 -3.21 -19.06
N GLN A 225 19.03 -4.21 -19.21
CA GLN A 225 17.87 -4.15 -20.08
C GLN A 225 16.65 -4.73 -19.36
N LEU A 226 15.47 -4.38 -19.84
CA LEU A 226 14.22 -4.98 -19.41
C LEU A 226 13.81 -6.07 -20.41
N LEU A 227 13.22 -7.14 -19.91
CA LEU A 227 12.60 -8.17 -20.75
C LEU A 227 11.12 -7.88 -20.92
N ASN A 228 10.59 -8.22 -22.08
CA ASN A 228 9.16 -8.26 -22.33
C ASN A 228 8.49 -9.35 -21.47
N ILE A 229 7.29 -9.03 -20.98
CA ILE A 229 6.32 -9.98 -20.44
C ILE A 229 5.10 -9.84 -21.33
N ASP A 230 5.06 -10.59 -22.43
CA ASP A 230 4.09 -10.44 -23.52
C ASP A 230 3.67 -11.80 -24.10
N GLY A 231 2.94 -11.76 -25.21
CA GLY A 231 2.50 -12.96 -25.91
C GLY A 231 1.35 -13.69 -25.22
N ALA A 232 1.15 -14.94 -25.60
CA ALA A 232 0.04 -15.76 -25.11
C ALA A 232 0.08 -15.99 -23.58
N GLU A 233 1.28 -16.01 -23.00
CA GLU A 233 1.53 -16.17 -21.58
C GLU A 233 1.02 -14.96 -20.79
N ALA A 234 1.31 -13.74 -21.27
CA ALA A 234 0.81 -12.51 -20.65
C ALA A 234 -0.70 -12.37 -20.83
N GLU A 235 -1.25 -12.72 -22.03
CA GLU A 235 -2.69 -12.72 -22.28
C GLU A 235 -3.40 -13.69 -21.33
N LYS A 236 -2.83 -14.90 -21.14
CA LYS A 236 -3.37 -15.87 -20.18
C LYS A 236 -3.34 -15.33 -18.75
N LEU A 237 -2.24 -14.70 -18.33
CA LEU A 237 -2.10 -14.14 -17.01
C LEU A 237 -3.14 -13.03 -16.74
N VAL A 238 -3.38 -12.14 -17.72
CA VAL A 238 -4.43 -11.10 -17.64
C VAL A 238 -5.83 -11.72 -17.58
N ALA A 239 -6.06 -12.85 -18.27
CA ALA A 239 -7.33 -13.55 -18.22
C ALA A 239 -7.57 -14.26 -16.87
N ASP A 240 -6.52 -14.87 -16.30
CA ASP A 240 -6.60 -15.60 -15.04
C ASP A 240 -6.65 -14.65 -13.81
N TYR A 241 -6.01 -13.49 -13.92
CA TYR A 241 -5.90 -12.48 -12.86
C TYR A 241 -6.37 -11.11 -13.36
N PRO A 242 -7.64 -10.75 -13.15
CA PRO A 242 -8.26 -9.55 -13.74
C PRO A 242 -7.71 -8.21 -13.20
N PHE A 243 -6.75 -8.24 -12.29
CA PHE A 243 -6.02 -7.07 -11.81
C PHE A 243 -4.96 -6.58 -12.77
N TYR A 244 -4.45 -7.49 -13.63
CA TYR A 244 -3.44 -7.13 -14.61
C TYR A 244 -4.03 -6.45 -15.82
N THR A 245 -3.27 -5.49 -16.31
CA THR A 245 -3.46 -4.86 -17.63
C THR A 245 -2.15 -4.93 -18.40
N THR A 246 -2.21 -5.01 -19.72
CA THR A 246 -1.02 -4.89 -20.56
C THR A 246 -0.65 -3.43 -20.72
N ILE A 247 0.65 -3.13 -20.67
CA ILE A 247 1.20 -1.78 -20.78
C ILE A 247 2.55 -1.81 -21.51
N ALA A 248 2.93 -0.70 -22.11
CA ALA A 248 4.28 -0.53 -22.66
C ALA A 248 5.09 0.47 -21.82
N ILE A 249 6.35 0.17 -21.55
CA ILE A 249 7.33 1.12 -21.04
C ILE A 249 8.02 1.74 -22.24
N PRO A 250 7.88 3.05 -22.49
CA PRO A 250 8.54 3.71 -23.60
C PRO A 250 10.07 3.56 -23.51
N LYS A 251 10.71 3.28 -24.64
CA LYS A 251 12.16 3.07 -24.73
C LYS A 251 12.99 4.21 -24.13
N ASP A 252 12.49 5.44 -24.25
CA ASP A 252 13.20 6.63 -23.77
C ASP A 252 13.30 6.71 -22.25
N VAL A 253 12.48 5.93 -21.50
CA VAL A 253 12.49 5.92 -20.02
C VAL A 253 13.79 5.35 -19.46
N TYR A 254 14.26 4.23 -20.01
CA TYR A 254 15.49 3.57 -19.55
C TYR A 254 16.56 3.46 -20.65
N GLY A 255 16.33 4.06 -21.82
CA GLY A 255 17.25 4.00 -22.96
C GLY A 255 17.31 2.61 -23.59
N THR A 256 16.20 1.85 -23.58
CA THR A 256 16.10 0.54 -24.24
C THR A 256 16.03 0.70 -25.77
N PRO A 257 16.42 -0.32 -26.55
CA PRO A 257 16.35 -0.24 -28.01
C PRO A 257 14.92 -0.04 -28.56
N GLU A 258 13.94 -0.65 -27.89
CA GLU A 258 12.53 -0.63 -28.25
C GLU A 258 11.68 -0.43 -26.98
N ASP A 259 10.39 -0.12 -27.16
CA ASP A 259 9.43 -0.11 -26.06
C ASP A 259 9.32 -1.52 -25.47
N ILE A 260 9.15 -1.60 -24.15
CA ILE A 260 9.04 -2.88 -23.45
C ILE A 260 7.58 -3.18 -23.16
N SER A 261 7.08 -4.24 -23.78
CA SER A 261 5.73 -4.76 -23.50
C SER A 261 5.73 -5.52 -22.19
N THR A 262 4.80 -5.18 -21.29
CA THR A 262 4.71 -5.82 -19.97
C THR A 262 3.30 -5.72 -19.40
N ILE A 263 3.15 -6.05 -18.12
CA ILE A 263 1.90 -6.03 -17.39
C ILE A 263 1.99 -5.07 -16.21
N ALA A 264 0.84 -4.61 -15.75
CA ALA A 264 0.72 -3.73 -14.58
C ALA A 264 -0.46 -4.12 -13.71
N VAL A 265 -0.34 -3.90 -12.41
CA VAL A 265 -1.40 -3.83 -11.41
C VAL A 265 -1.59 -2.37 -10.98
N ARG A 266 -2.40 -2.08 -9.98
CA ARG A 266 -2.56 -0.71 -9.48
C ARG A 266 -2.09 -0.57 -8.04
N ALA A 267 -1.37 0.51 -7.76
CA ALA A 267 -1.17 0.98 -6.41
C ALA A 267 -2.47 1.61 -5.90
N ILE A 268 -2.84 1.29 -4.67
CA ILE A 268 -4.01 1.85 -3.98
C ILE A 268 -3.62 2.31 -2.58
N ILE A 269 -4.30 3.33 -2.08
CA ILE A 269 -4.23 3.71 -0.67
C ILE A 269 -5.33 2.96 0.07
N VAL A 270 -4.98 2.40 1.21
CA VAL A 270 -5.90 1.76 2.16
C VAL A 270 -5.83 2.45 3.52
N SER A 271 -6.87 2.30 4.31
CA SER A 271 -6.92 2.74 5.70
C SER A 271 -7.49 1.65 6.60
N ARG A 272 -7.33 1.83 7.90
CA ARG A 272 -8.15 1.11 8.87
C ARG A 272 -9.63 1.39 8.58
N ALA A 273 -10.45 0.36 8.64
CA ALA A 273 -11.89 0.49 8.40
C ALA A 273 -12.65 1.21 9.54
N ASP A 274 -12.03 1.28 10.73
CA ASP A 274 -12.59 1.92 11.93
C ASP A 274 -12.14 3.38 12.15
N LEU A 275 -11.38 3.96 11.21
CA LEU A 275 -11.09 5.40 11.24
C LEU A 275 -12.38 6.20 11.11
N ASN A 276 -12.38 7.41 11.69
CA ASN A 276 -13.53 8.30 11.61
C ASN A 276 -13.78 8.73 10.14
N GLU A 277 -15.05 8.79 9.74
CA GLU A 277 -15.45 9.20 8.38
C GLU A 277 -14.84 10.54 7.99
N THR A 278 -14.88 11.52 8.92
CA THR A 278 -14.36 12.87 8.68
C THR A 278 -12.84 12.88 8.46
N GLU A 279 -12.10 12.04 9.15
CA GLU A 279 -10.63 11.94 9.02
C GLU A 279 -10.24 11.44 7.62
N VAL A 280 -10.86 10.34 7.19
CA VAL A 280 -10.57 9.77 5.86
C VAL A 280 -11.13 10.66 4.75
N TYR A 281 -12.26 11.33 4.97
CA TYR A 281 -12.77 12.35 4.04
C TYR A 281 -11.75 13.49 3.87
N ASN A 282 -11.25 14.05 4.97
CA ASN A 282 -10.27 15.14 4.93
C ASN A 282 -8.94 14.70 4.31
N PHE A 283 -8.47 13.50 4.60
CA PHE A 283 -7.29 12.91 3.96
C PHE A 283 -7.48 12.83 2.44
N THR A 284 -8.59 12.24 1.99
CA THR A 284 -8.90 12.04 0.57
C THR A 284 -9.04 13.39 -0.15
N LYS A 285 -9.78 14.31 0.43
CA LYS A 285 -9.97 15.67 -0.08
C LYS A 285 -8.64 16.42 -0.19
N ALA A 286 -7.84 16.43 0.87
CA ALA A 286 -6.54 17.09 0.88
C ALA A 286 -5.60 16.52 -0.19
N LEU A 287 -5.60 15.21 -0.41
CA LEU A 287 -4.83 14.58 -1.46
C LEU A 287 -5.28 15.06 -2.85
N TYR A 288 -6.56 14.93 -3.19
CA TYR A 288 -7.05 15.17 -4.54
C TYR A 288 -7.14 16.67 -4.90
N GLU A 289 -7.39 17.54 -3.92
CA GLU A 289 -7.37 19.00 -4.15
C GLU A 289 -5.95 19.56 -4.32
N ASN A 290 -4.90 18.77 -3.99
CA ASN A 290 -3.50 19.17 -4.09
C ASN A 290 -2.67 18.34 -5.09
N LEU A 291 -3.31 17.63 -6.04
CA LEU A 291 -2.60 16.83 -7.06
C LEU A 291 -1.56 17.65 -7.86
N PRO A 292 -1.79 18.92 -8.24
CA PRO A 292 -0.75 19.72 -8.89
C PRO A 292 0.53 19.83 -8.04
N THR A 293 0.39 20.13 -6.76
CA THR A 293 1.53 20.22 -5.81
C THR A 293 2.22 18.87 -5.64
N LEU A 294 1.45 17.77 -5.57
CA LEU A 294 2.00 16.43 -5.52
C LEU A 294 2.79 16.07 -6.79
N GLY A 295 2.28 16.48 -7.96
CA GLY A 295 2.97 16.29 -9.24
C GLY A 295 4.27 17.09 -9.38
N GLU A 296 4.40 18.21 -8.67
CA GLU A 296 5.67 18.96 -8.56
C GLU A 296 6.65 18.26 -7.59
N ALA A 297 6.13 17.71 -6.48
CA ALA A 297 6.94 17.05 -5.46
C ALA A 297 7.43 15.65 -5.89
N HIS A 298 6.63 14.91 -6.67
CA HIS A 298 6.96 13.56 -7.12
C HIS A 298 6.35 13.26 -8.50
N ALA A 299 7.16 12.73 -9.43
CA ALA A 299 6.73 12.49 -10.81
C ALA A 299 5.44 11.64 -10.91
N LYS A 300 5.29 10.59 -10.07
CA LYS A 300 4.09 9.75 -10.02
C LYS A 300 2.84 10.49 -9.54
N GLY A 301 2.98 11.62 -8.86
CA GLY A 301 1.84 12.47 -8.52
C GLY A 301 1.08 12.99 -9.75
N LYS A 302 1.75 13.10 -10.90
CA LYS A 302 1.12 13.50 -12.18
C LYS A 302 0.26 12.41 -12.82
N GLU A 303 0.43 11.16 -12.39
CA GLU A 303 -0.34 10.01 -12.88
C GLU A 303 -1.55 9.68 -11.99
N ILE A 304 -1.70 10.37 -10.87
CA ILE A 304 -2.88 10.23 -10.00
C ILE A 304 -3.97 11.12 -10.55
N LEU A 305 -5.02 10.50 -11.06
CA LEU A 305 -6.14 11.18 -11.72
C LEU A 305 -7.41 10.93 -10.91
N LEU A 306 -8.18 12.00 -10.70
CA LEU A 306 -9.42 11.94 -9.93
C LEU A 306 -10.43 10.96 -10.56
N GLU A 307 -10.55 10.97 -11.88
CA GLU A 307 -11.44 10.08 -12.63
C GLU A 307 -11.07 8.60 -12.57
N GLN A 308 -9.86 8.29 -12.13
CA GLN A 308 -9.36 6.90 -11.94
C GLN A 308 -9.30 6.47 -10.47
N ALA A 309 -9.79 7.30 -9.56
CA ALA A 309 -9.65 7.06 -8.12
C ALA A 309 -10.31 5.77 -7.62
N THR A 310 -11.22 5.18 -8.40
CA THR A 310 -11.90 3.91 -8.08
C THR A 310 -11.53 2.75 -9.00
N ASP A 311 -10.59 2.96 -9.93
CA ASP A 311 -10.18 1.92 -10.88
C ASP A 311 -9.50 0.75 -10.16
N GLY A 312 -9.95 -0.48 -10.48
CA GLY A 312 -9.37 -1.71 -9.93
C GLY A 312 -9.60 -1.92 -8.43
N VAL A 313 -10.52 -1.16 -7.83
CA VAL A 313 -10.95 -1.32 -6.44
C VAL A 313 -11.89 -2.51 -6.31
N THR A 314 -11.54 -3.49 -5.49
CA THR A 314 -12.34 -4.71 -5.22
C THR A 314 -12.83 -4.79 -3.78
N VAL A 315 -12.13 -4.15 -2.85
CA VAL A 315 -12.52 -4.02 -1.44
C VAL A 315 -13.17 -2.65 -1.25
N ALA A 316 -14.28 -2.63 -0.52
CA ALA A 316 -15.12 -1.45 -0.34
C ALA A 316 -14.31 -0.19 0.06
N LEU A 317 -14.71 0.94 -0.50
CA LEU A 317 -14.20 2.24 -0.09
C LEU A 317 -14.55 2.52 1.38
N HIS A 318 -13.63 3.19 2.07
CA HIS A 318 -13.94 3.77 3.38
C HIS A 318 -15.05 4.82 3.23
N PRO A 319 -16.02 4.90 4.18
CA PRO A 319 -17.15 5.86 4.07
C PRO A 319 -16.70 7.31 3.80
N GLY A 320 -15.63 7.77 4.43
CA GLY A 320 -15.08 9.11 4.19
C GLY A 320 -14.56 9.33 2.77
N ALA A 321 -13.88 8.35 2.19
CA ALA A 321 -13.43 8.40 0.81
C ALA A 321 -14.61 8.37 -0.18
N ALA A 322 -15.56 7.45 0.04
CA ALA A 322 -16.77 7.34 -0.77
C ALA A 322 -17.60 8.64 -0.76
N LYS A 323 -17.70 9.30 0.38
CA LYS A 323 -18.36 10.59 0.52
C LYS A 323 -17.71 11.67 -0.35
N TYR A 324 -16.37 11.82 -0.25
CA TYR A 324 -15.65 12.79 -1.07
C TYR A 324 -15.84 12.50 -2.57
N PHE A 325 -15.65 11.27 -3.01
CA PHE A 325 -15.81 10.92 -4.43
C PHE A 325 -17.23 11.13 -4.93
N SER A 326 -18.24 10.84 -4.13
CA SER A 326 -19.64 11.14 -4.47
C SER A 326 -19.87 12.65 -4.67
N GLU A 327 -19.27 13.51 -3.82
CA GLU A 327 -19.40 14.97 -3.91
C GLU A 327 -18.76 15.54 -5.19
N VAL A 328 -17.66 14.93 -5.66
CA VAL A 328 -16.94 15.36 -6.87
C VAL A 328 -17.33 14.58 -8.13
N GLY A 329 -18.32 13.68 -8.03
CA GLY A 329 -18.90 12.98 -9.18
C GLY A 329 -18.05 11.81 -9.70
N VAL A 330 -17.28 11.16 -8.85
CA VAL A 330 -16.52 9.96 -9.14
C VAL A 330 -17.15 8.76 -8.42
N GLY A 331 -17.38 7.64 -9.15
CA GLY A 331 -17.98 6.42 -8.60
C GLY A 331 -19.05 5.84 -9.45
#